data_9e3441802a855c3f80282c65380a708d
#
_entry.id   9e3441802a855c3f80282c65380a708d
#
_cell.length_a   1.000
_cell.length_b   1.000
_cell.length_c   1.000
_cell.angle_alpha   90.00
_cell.angle_beta   90.00
_cell.angle_gamma   90.00
#
_symmetry.space_group_name_H-M   'P 1'
#
loop_
_entity.id
_entity.type
_entity.pdbx_description
1 polymer ?
#
loop_
_entity_poly.entity_id
_entity_poly.type
_entity_poly.pdbx_seq_one_letter_code
_entity_poly.pdbx_strand_id
1 'polypeptide(L)'
;MSDYNCNKDQTNPDISASTMPCDTTSDKSPVCSCCSMKHTDRSEADRKKLVNRLKRIEGQIRGIIGMLENDAYCNDILIQSAAVNAAVNSFNKELLANHIRTCVARDIRAGKDETIDELVATLQKLMK
;
A
#
# COMPACT_ATOMS: atom_id res chain seq x y z
N MET A 1 -9.54 5.46 -9.96
CA MET A 1 -10.04 4.07 -10.10
C MET A 1 -8.91 3.23 -10.67
N SER A 2 -8.22 2.51 -9.80
CA SER A 2 -7.20 1.56 -10.24
C SER A 2 -7.85 0.19 -10.24
N ASP A 3 -8.31 -0.23 -11.41
CA ASP A 3 -8.76 -1.59 -11.63
C ASP A 3 -7.54 -2.52 -11.55
N TYR A 4 -7.38 -3.16 -10.40
CA TYR A 4 -6.50 -4.32 -10.32
C TYR A 4 -7.18 -5.46 -11.06
N ASN A 5 -6.90 -5.53 -12.36
CA ASN A 5 -7.32 -6.64 -13.19
C ASN A 5 -6.47 -7.87 -12.80
N CYS A 6 -7.04 -8.72 -11.97
CA CYS A 6 -6.54 -10.09 -11.81
C CYS A 6 -6.80 -10.82 -13.11
N ASN A 7 -5.81 -10.92 -13.97
CA ASN A 7 -5.89 -11.62 -15.25
C ASN A 7 -6.22 -13.10 -15.01
N LYS A 8 -7.41 -13.50 -15.41
CA LYS A 8 -7.96 -14.86 -15.28
C LYS A 8 -7.53 -15.77 -16.44
N ASP A 9 -6.29 -15.75 -16.85
CA ASP A 9 -5.83 -16.67 -17.88
C ASP A 9 -4.55 -17.39 -17.47
N GLN A 10 -4.71 -18.34 -16.55
CA GLN A 10 -3.85 -19.51 -16.50
C GLN A 10 -4.69 -20.71 -16.13
N THR A 11 -5.28 -21.30 -17.15
CA THR A 11 -5.84 -22.65 -17.11
C THR A 11 -4.69 -23.65 -16.95
N ASN A 12 -4.43 -24.04 -15.73
CA ASN A 12 -3.62 -25.22 -15.44
C ASN A 12 -4.58 -26.33 -14.99
N PRO A 13 -4.72 -27.44 -15.74
CA PRO A 13 -5.78 -28.43 -15.53
C PRO A 13 -5.51 -29.46 -14.43
N ASP A 14 -4.45 -29.35 -13.64
CA ASP A 14 -4.08 -30.38 -12.66
C ASP A 14 -3.80 -29.80 -11.25
N ILE A 15 -4.80 -29.20 -10.63
CA ILE A 15 -4.82 -29.06 -9.17
C ILE A 15 -6.24 -29.36 -8.68
N SER A 16 -6.37 -30.51 -8.04
CA SER A 16 -7.56 -30.93 -7.31
C SER A 16 -8.01 -29.83 -6.34
N ALA A 17 -9.17 -29.26 -6.60
CA ALA A 17 -9.76 -28.21 -5.83
C ALA A 17 -10.23 -28.72 -4.47
N SER A 18 -9.47 -28.47 -3.43
CA SER A 18 -10.01 -28.36 -2.08
C SER A 18 -10.57 -26.96 -1.90
N THR A 19 -11.84 -26.82 -2.20
CA THR A 19 -12.62 -25.62 -1.92
C THR A 19 -12.76 -25.49 -0.41
N MET A 20 -11.92 -24.64 0.22
CA MET A 20 -12.21 -24.16 1.56
C MET A 20 -13.09 -22.93 1.44
N PRO A 21 -14.27 -22.89 2.09
CA PRO A 21 -15.11 -21.70 2.10
C PRO A 21 -14.41 -20.59 2.86
N CYS A 22 -14.43 -19.37 2.31
CA CYS A 22 -14.08 -18.16 3.03
C CYS A 22 -15.05 -17.98 4.19
N ASP A 23 -14.57 -18.22 5.40
CA ASP A 23 -15.34 -18.01 6.61
C ASP A 23 -15.46 -16.50 6.87
N THR A 24 -16.68 -15.99 6.78
CA THR A 24 -17.04 -14.58 6.94
C THR A 24 -17.34 -14.26 8.40
N THR A 25 -16.42 -14.50 9.30
CA THR A 25 -16.56 -14.03 10.68
C THR A 25 -15.22 -13.64 11.28
N SER A 26 -14.70 -12.51 10.86
CA SER A 26 -13.75 -11.72 11.68
C SER A 26 -13.47 -10.40 10.96
N ASP A 27 -13.55 -9.32 11.68
CA ASP A 27 -13.36 -7.91 11.33
C ASP A 27 -11.91 -7.59 10.89
N LYS A 28 -11.45 -8.31 9.85
CA LYS A 28 -10.20 -8.06 9.14
C LYS A 28 -10.52 -8.20 7.65
N SER A 29 -10.44 -7.08 6.95
CA SER A 29 -10.54 -7.03 5.49
C SER A 29 -9.89 -8.25 4.85
N PRO A 30 -10.58 -8.97 3.95
CA PRO A 30 -10.01 -10.13 3.31
C PRO A 30 -8.82 -9.69 2.45
N VAL A 31 -7.63 -9.92 2.95
CA VAL A 31 -6.42 -9.83 2.12
C VAL A 31 -6.53 -10.98 1.14
N CYS A 32 -6.78 -10.67 -0.12
CA CYS A 32 -6.83 -11.66 -1.17
C CYS A 32 -5.55 -12.49 -1.14
N SER A 33 -5.64 -13.76 -0.78
CA SER A 33 -4.52 -14.68 -0.59
C SER A 33 -3.72 -14.94 -1.88
N CYS A 34 -4.22 -14.48 -3.02
CA CYS A 34 -3.60 -14.70 -4.32
C CYS A 34 -2.61 -13.60 -4.76
N CYS A 35 -2.48 -12.48 -4.03
CA CYS A 35 -1.73 -11.32 -4.49
C CYS A 35 -0.35 -11.12 -3.85
N SER A 36 0.08 -11.91 -2.87
CA SER A 36 1.41 -11.70 -2.28
C SER A 36 1.99 -12.94 -1.62
N MET A 37 2.94 -13.53 -2.29
CA MET A 37 3.85 -14.50 -1.68
C MET A 37 4.93 -13.85 -0.78
N LYS A 38 5.01 -12.50 -0.75
CA LYS A 38 5.98 -11.76 0.05
C LYS A 38 5.27 -11.13 1.24
N HIS A 39 5.45 -11.71 2.41
CA HIS A 39 4.96 -11.15 3.68
C HIS A 39 6.04 -10.29 4.33
N THR A 40 5.65 -9.15 4.87
CA THR A 40 6.54 -8.27 5.62
C THR A 40 6.23 -8.35 7.11
N ASP A 41 7.19 -8.81 7.89
CA ASP A 41 7.10 -8.78 9.35
C ASP A 41 7.40 -7.37 9.85
N ARG A 42 6.37 -6.67 10.31
CA ARG A 42 6.50 -5.37 10.95
C ARG A 42 6.15 -5.48 12.42
N SER A 43 6.85 -4.71 13.25
CA SER A 43 6.44 -4.56 14.64
C SER A 43 5.03 -3.95 14.70
N GLU A 44 4.27 -4.33 15.72
CA GLU A 44 2.93 -3.77 15.94
C GLU A 44 2.97 -2.25 16.11
N ALA A 45 4.03 -1.73 16.74
CA ALA A 45 4.24 -0.30 16.91
C ALA A 45 4.45 0.42 15.57
N ASP A 46 5.24 -0.14 14.66
CA ASP A 46 5.48 0.46 13.34
C ASP A 46 4.26 0.40 12.46
N ARG A 47 3.53 -0.72 12.50
CA ARG A 47 2.24 -0.86 11.83
C ARG A 47 1.26 0.23 12.27
N LYS A 48 1.11 0.40 13.59
CA LYS A 48 0.21 1.40 14.17
C LYS A 48 0.58 2.83 13.76
N LYS A 49 1.88 3.17 13.73
CA LYS A 49 2.34 4.49 13.25
C LYS A 49 1.96 4.74 11.80
N LEU A 50 2.20 3.78 10.91
CA LEU A 50 1.88 3.89 9.49
C LEU A 50 0.37 4.01 9.26
N VAL A 51 -0.43 3.18 9.94
CA VAL A 51 -1.90 3.23 9.86
C VAL A 51 -2.43 4.57 10.36
N ASN A 52 -1.91 5.10 11.46
CA ASN A 52 -2.34 6.40 11.98
C ASN A 52 -2.03 7.55 11.01
N ARG A 53 -0.88 7.51 10.31
CA ARG A 53 -0.56 8.47 9.24
C ARG A 53 -1.59 8.41 8.11
N LEU A 54 -1.93 7.21 7.64
CA LEU A 54 -2.94 7.02 6.58
C LEU A 54 -4.33 7.47 7.01
N LYS A 55 -4.75 7.23 8.26
CA LYS A 55 -6.02 7.72 8.79
C LYS A 55 -6.08 9.25 8.81
N ARG A 56 -4.97 9.92 9.09
CA ARG A 56 -4.90 11.39 9.02
C ARG A 56 -5.04 11.88 7.57
N ILE A 57 -4.39 11.23 6.61
CA ILE A 57 -4.52 11.54 5.19
C ILE A 57 -5.95 11.29 4.71
N GLU A 58 -6.58 10.21 5.14
CA GLU A 58 -7.99 9.93 4.86
C GLU A 58 -8.89 11.07 5.34
N GLY A 59 -8.68 11.56 6.56
CA GLY A 59 -9.42 12.70 7.09
C GLY A 59 -9.23 13.98 6.28
N GLN A 60 -8.00 14.25 5.82
CA GLN A 60 -7.71 15.40 4.95
C GLN A 60 -8.40 15.27 3.58
N ILE A 61 -8.43 14.07 3.00
CA ILE A 61 -9.15 13.82 1.73
C ILE A 61 -10.65 14.04 1.91
N ARG A 62 -11.24 13.58 3.01
CA ARG A 62 -12.65 13.85 3.33
C ARG A 62 -12.92 15.35 3.46
N GLY A 63 -11.98 16.09 4.05
CA GLY A 63 -12.06 17.55 4.10
C GLY A 63 -12.11 18.19 2.72
N ILE A 64 -11.30 17.73 1.77
CA ILE A 64 -11.31 18.21 0.38
C ILE A 64 -12.64 17.89 -0.31
N ILE A 65 -13.18 16.69 -0.09
CA ILE A 65 -14.51 16.32 -0.61
C ILE A 65 -15.57 17.30 -0.11
N GLY A 66 -15.60 17.60 1.19
CA GLY A 66 -16.52 18.57 1.77
C GLY A 66 -16.33 19.99 1.20
N MET A 67 -15.10 20.40 0.91
CA MET A 67 -14.85 21.68 0.25
C MET A 67 -15.45 21.73 -1.16
N LEU A 68 -15.34 20.66 -1.93
CA LEU A 68 -15.94 20.54 -3.26
C LEU A 68 -17.47 20.54 -3.20
N GLU A 69 -18.05 19.82 -2.27
CA GLU A 69 -19.51 19.74 -2.08
C GLU A 69 -20.13 21.09 -1.66
N ASN A 70 -19.35 21.93 -1.00
CA ASN A 70 -19.78 23.28 -0.56
C ASN A 70 -19.29 24.41 -1.50
N ASP A 71 -18.87 24.07 -2.72
CA ASP A 71 -18.43 25.06 -3.72
C ASP A 71 -17.33 26.02 -3.20
N ALA A 72 -16.40 25.51 -2.38
CA ALA A 72 -15.29 26.29 -1.87
C ALA A 72 -14.39 26.82 -2.99
N TYR A 73 -13.67 27.89 -2.71
CA TYR A 73 -12.77 28.52 -3.68
C TYR A 73 -11.68 27.55 -4.15
N CYS A 74 -11.51 27.39 -5.45
CA CYS A 74 -10.61 26.40 -6.06
C CYS A 74 -9.18 26.49 -5.55
N ASN A 75 -8.67 27.70 -5.32
CA ASN A 75 -7.31 27.87 -4.82
C ASN A 75 -7.11 27.26 -3.41
N ASP A 76 -8.11 27.37 -2.55
CA ASP A 76 -8.07 26.79 -1.20
C ASP A 76 -8.07 25.26 -1.27
N ILE A 77 -8.86 24.69 -2.19
CA ILE A 77 -8.88 23.26 -2.47
C ILE A 77 -7.50 22.78 -2.96
N LEU A 78 -6.86 23.52 -3.86
CA LEU A 78 -5.52 23.19 -4.38
C LEU A 78 -4.46 23.25 -3.28
N ILE A 79 -4.54 24.21 -2.36
CA ILE A 79 -3.63 24.29 -1.19
C ILE A 79 -3.80 23.05 -0.30
N GLN A 80 -5.04 22.65 -0.01
CA GLN A 80 -5.30 21.44 0.76
C GLN A 80 -4.84 20.18 0.05
N SER A 81 -5.02 20.10 -1.27
CA SER A 81 -4.52 19.00 -2.09
C SER A 81 -2.98 18.89 -2.05
N ALA A 82 -2.28 20.01 -2.10
CA ALA A 82 -0.83 20.05 -1.95
C ALA A 82 -0.38 19.53 -0.58
N ALA A 83 -1.11 19.87 0.49
CA ALA A 83 -0.84 19.36 1.84
C ALA A 83 -1.04 17.84 1.94
N VAL A 84 -2.08 17.29 1.31
CA VAL A 84 -2.31 15.83 1.23
C VAL A 84 -1.16 15.15 0.49
N ASN A 85 -0.74 15.71 -0.65
CA ASN A 85 0.39 15.17 -1.41
C ASN A 85 1.69 15.13 -0.57
N ALA A 86 1.98 16.19 0.17
CA ALA A 86 3.13 16.23 1.09
C ALA A 86 3.02 15.16 2.19
N ALA A 87 1.83 14.94 2.74
CA ALA A 87 1.58 13.91 3.74
C ALA A 87 1.76 12.49 3.18
N VAL A 88 1.31 12.21 1.96
CA VAL A 88 1.52 10.93 1.26
C VAL A 88 3.01 10.71 1.01
N ASN A 89 3.75 11.72 0.56
CA ASN A 89 5.19 11.62 0.36
C ASN A 89 5.94 11.33 1.66
N SER A 90 5.52 11.93 2.77
CA SER A 90 6.08 11.63 4.09
C SER A 90 5.81 10.19 4.53
N PHE A 91 4.61 9.67 4.27
CA PHE A 91 4.26 8.27 4.50
C PHE A 91 5.15 7.32 3.66
N ASN A 92 5.31 7.62 2.37
CA ASN A 92 6.14 6.82 1.46
C ASN A 92 7.60 6.75 1.93
N LYS A 93 8.17 7.86 2.39
CA LYS A 93 9.54 7.90 2.95
C LYS A 93 9.69 7.01 4.18
N GLU A 94 8.75 7.05 5.09
CA GLU A 94 8.77 6.22 6.31
C GLU A 94 8.62 4.74 5.97
N LEU A 95 7.67 4.40 5.10
CA LEU A 95 7.45 3.03 4.64
C LEU A 95 8.69 2.48 3.93
N LEU A 96 9.30 3.28 3.05
CA LEU A 96 10.52 2.90 2.34
C LEU A 96 11.70 2.67 3.28
N ALA A 97 11.89 3.56 4.27
CA ALA A 97 12.94 3.40 5.26
C ALA A 97 12.78 2.09 6.05
N ASN A 98 11.57 1.76 6.47
CA ASN A 98 11.27 0.49 7.11
C ASN A 98 11.50 -0.70 6.19
N HIS A 99 11.08 -0.61 4.93
CA HIS A 99 11.29 -1.66 3.94
C HIS A 99 12.77 -1.98 3.72
N ILE A 100 13.60 -0.94 3.57
CA ILE A 100 15.05 -1.11 3.40
C ILE A 100 15.67 -1.78 4.62
N ARG A 101 15.34 -1.32 5.83
CA ARG A 101 15.93 -1.85 7.08
C ARG A 101 15.53 -3.28 7.38
N THR A 102 14.34 -3.69 6.99
CA THR A 102 13.78 -5.01 7.31
C THR A 102 13.88 -5.97 6.14
N CYS A 103 13.09 -5.76 5.11
CA CYS A 103 12.95 -6.70 4.00
C CYS A 103 14.19 -6.75 3.12
N VAL A 104 14.67 -5.58 2.65
CA VAL A 104 15.82 -5.52 1.74
C VAL A 104 17.08 -6.03 2.42
N ALA A 105 17.36 -5.59 3.64
CA ALA A 105 18.53 -6.03 4.40
C ALA A 105 18.50 -7.54 4.66
N ARG A 106 17.33 -8.12 4.99
CA ARG A 106 17.16 -9.56 5.17
C ARG A 106 17.41 -10.34 3.88
N ASP A 107 16.83 -9.88 2.78
CA ASP A 107 16.90 -10.58 1.50
C ASP A 107 18.32 -10.51 0.90
N ILE A 108 19.05 -9.41 1.09
CA ILE A 108 20.47 -9.29 0.72
C ILE A 108 21.32 -10.27 1.54
N ARG A 109 21.10 -10.38 2.85
CA ARG A 109 21.81 -11.34 3.71
C ARG A 109 21.52 -12.79 3.32
N ALA A 110 20.34 -13.06 2.76
CA ALA A 110 19.96 -14.37 2.21
C ALA A 110 20.49 -14.63 0.80
N GLY A 111 21.27 -13.72 0.19
CA GLY A 111 21.85 -13.84 -1.14
C GLY A 111 20.89 -13.57 -2.29
N LYS A 112 19.77 -12.86 -2.05
CA LYS A 112 18.79 -12.50 -3.07
C LYS A 112 19.09 -11.12 -3.66
N ASP A 113 20.01 -11.07 -4.61
CA ASP A 113 20.43 -9.81 -5.24
C ASP A 113 19.32 -9.14 -6.08
N GLU A 114 18.35 -9.91 -6.55
CA GLU A 114 17.17 -9.42 -7.29
C GLU A 114 16.35 -8.37 -6.51
N THR A 115 16.46 -8.37 -5.18
CA THR A 115 15.79 -7.40 -4.31
C THR A 115 16.30 -5.97 -4.54
N ILE A 116 17.55 -5.81 -4.99
CA ILE A 116 18.14 -4.51 -5.31
C ILE A 116 17.45 -3.91 -6.54
N ASP A 117 17.26 -4.71 -7.58
CA ASP A 117 16.60 -4.26 -8.81
C ASP A 117 15.13 -3.89 -8.55
N GLU A 118 14.44 -4.67 -7.72
CA GLU A 118 13.08 -4.37 -7.27
C GLU A 118 13.01 -3.05 -6.50
N LEU A 119 13.98 -2.80 -5.62
CA LEU A 119 14.08 -1.55 -4.87
C LEU A 119 14.32 -0.35 -5.79
N VAL A 120 15.24 -0.47 -6.75
CA VAL A 120 15.52 0.59 -7.73
C VAL A 120 14.28 0.92 -8.55
N ALA A 121 13.57 -0.10 -9.05
CA ALA A 121 12.33 0.09 -9.81
C ALA A 121 11.24 0.80 -8.96
N THR A 122 11.14 0.47 -7.68
CA THR A 122 10.20 1.13 -6.76
C THR A 122 10.58 2.58 -6.51
N LEU A 123 11.87 2.87 -6.29
CA LEU A 123 12.37 4.25 -6.13
C LEU A 123 12.08 5.10 -7.36
N GLN A 124 12.30 4.59 -8.55
CA GLN A 124 12.01 5.30 -9.80
C GLN A 124 10.54 5.69 -9.93
N LYS A 125 9.62 4.83 -9.47
CA LYS A 125 8.18 5.13 -9.44
C LYS A 125 7.83 6.22 -8.41
N LEU A 126 8.50 6.24 -7.26
CA LEU A 126 8.24 7.21 -6.19
C LEU A 126 8.85 8.60 -6.47
N MET A 127 9.88 8.66 -7.29
CA MET A 127 10.59 9.90 -7.63
C MET A 127 10.01 10.66 -8.82
N LYS A 128 8.95 10.15 -9.41
CA LYS A 128 8.23 10.82 -10.49
C LYS A 128 7.45 12.03 -10.04
#